data_342d7486b310a52acaa2c82a8766c419
#
_entry.id   342d7486b310a52acaa2c82a8766c419
#
_cell.length_a   1.000
_cell.length_b   1.000
_cell.length_c   1.000
_cell.angle_alpha   90.00
_cell.angle_beta   90.00
_cell.angle_gamma   90.00
#
_symmetry.space_group_name_H-M   'P 1'
#
loop_
_entity.id
_entity.type
_entity.pdbx_description
1 polymer ?
#
loop_
_entity_poly.entity_id
_entity_poly.type
_entity_poly.pdbx_seq_one_letter_code
_entity_poly.pdbx_strand_id
1 'polypeptide(L)'
;MKTVFGLIFIISTYFCSAQTDSTRVNKIPDLIPQKMNGKVGYVNHKREYVIAPQFHLAMFFNSDCNLLNSQNVKAKKFGSPKYATVEENEIAYRIDKKGNKVYKYNKKDFAKCPSMIKTQKYKAYIMNGFFGLVNKDSINEGNYKDFVIYPQYQRLHVMEGDDINNPMIVAVQNNLFGVIDKTGKTIIPFIYSDIKLNYSWLLGKMFEVSVDGKEYFYVDENNMAY
;
A
#
# COMPACT_ATOMS: atom_id res chain seq x y z
N MET A 1 -5.99 14.95 -79.47
CA MET A 1 -5.19 15.19 -78.24
C MET A 1 -6.14 15.19 -77.06
N LYS A 2 -6.14 14.12 -76.26
CA LYS A 2 -6.96 13.99 -75.02
C LYS A 2 -5.97 14.04 -73.85
N THR A 3 -5.98 15.13 -73.12
CA THR A 3 -5.21 15.30 -71.87
C THR A 3 -5.96 14.66 -70.74
N VAL A 4 -5.33 13.64 -70.12
CA VAL A 4 -5.84 12.96 -68.91
C VAL A 4 -5.23 13.68 -67.70
N PHE A 5 -6.05 14.32 -66.90
CA PHE A 5 -5.68 14.88 -65.60
C PHE A 5 -5.71 13.73 -64.54
N GLY A 6 -4.52 13.35 -64.04
CA GLY A 6 -4.40 12.43 -62.94
C GLY A 6 -4.59 13.13 -61.59
N LEU A 7 -5.58 12.76 -60.86
CA LEU A 7 -5.86 13.22 -59.48
C LEU A 7 -4.98 12.42 -58.51
N ILE A 8 -3.97 13.07 -57.93
CA ILE A 8 -3.15 12.45 -56.87
C ILE A 8 -3.87 12.64 -55.53
N PHE A 9 -4.38 11.53 -54.98
CA PHE A 9 -4.91 11.49 -53.62
C PHE A 9 -3.75 11.34 -52.61
N ILE A 10 -3.46 12.41 -51.88
CA ILE A 10 -2.52 12.37 -50.75
C ILE A 10 -3.29 11.87 -49.54
N ILE A 11 -3.09 10.59 -49.16
CA ILE A 11 -3.60 10.03 -47.93
C ILE A 11 -2.63 10.43 -46.81
N SER A 12 -2.99 11.43 -46.03
CA SER A 12 -2.26 11.78 -44.81
C SER A 12 -2.69 10.79 -43.70
N THR A 13 -1.82 9.83 -43.41
CA THR A 13 -1.97 8.95 -42.26
C THR A 13 -1.63 9.73 -41.00
N TYR A 14 -2.65 10.09 -40.21
CA TYR A 14 -2.47 10.59 -38.88
C TYR A 14 -2.01 9.41 -37.99
N PHE A 15 -0.73 9.37 -37.65
CA PHE A 15 -0.26 8.54 -36.54
C PHE A 15 -0.81 9.12 -35.24
N CYS A 16 -1.87 8.55 -34.75
CA CYS A 16 -2.31 8.76 -33.37
C CYS A 16 -1.29 8.07 -32.47
N SER A 17 -0.34 8.82 -31.92
CA SER A 17 0.53 8.36 -30.86
C SER A 17 -0.35 8.19 -29.63
N ALA A 18 -0.81 6.96 -29.40
CA ALA A 18 -1.35 6.58 -28.10
C ALA A 18 -0.21 6.77 -27.09
N GLN A 19 -0.25 7.85 -26.33
CA GLN A 19 0.52 7.96 -25.10
C GLN A 19 0.03 6.83 -24.20
N THR A 20 0.80 5.76 -24.12
CA THR A 20 0.66 4.77 -23.08
C THR A 20 0.91 5.52 -21.78
N ASP A 21 -0.18 5.80 -21.07
CA ASP A 21 -0.15 6.22 -19.68
C ASP A 21 0.71 5.16 -18.97
N SER A 22 1.88 5.57 -18.49
CA SER A 22 2.78 4.70 -17.77
C SER A 22 2.05 4.35 -16.47
N THR A 23 1.26 3.29 -16.51
CA THR A 23 0.69 2.67 -15.32
C THR A 23 1.83 2.51 -14.34
N ARG A 24 1.76 3.20 -13.21
CA ARG A 24 2.65 3.00 -12.06
C ARG A 24 2.50 1.56 -11.63
N VAL A 25 3.33 0.69 -12.18
CA VAL A 25 3.45 -0.67 -11.67
C VAL A 25 3.94 -0.52 -10.23
N ASN A 26 3.08 -0.77 -9.29
CA ASN A 26 3.44 -0.79 -7.88
C ASN A 26 4.51 -1.86 -7.69
N LYS A 27 5.76 -1.43 -7.56
CA LYS A 27 6.87 -2.37 -7.45
C LYS A 27 6.79 -3.07 -6.10
N ILE A 28 6.51 -4.37 -6.13
CA ILE A 28 6.51 -5.21 -4.93
C ILE A 28 7.91 -5.18 -4.30
N PRO A 29 8.02 -5.06 -2.96
CA PRO A 29 9.29 -5.07 -2.27
C PRO A 29 10.09 -6.36 -2.52
N ASP A 30 11.40 -6.26 -2.76
CA ASP A 30 12.26 -7.44 -2.99
C ASP A 30 12.28 -8.38 -1.76
N LEU A 31 12.12 -7.81 -0.56
CA LEU A 31 12.09 -8.53 0.72
C LEU A 31 10.83 -8.14 1.50
N ILE A 32 10.06 -9.14 1.88
CA ILE A 32 8.77 -9.02 2.52
C ILE A 32 8.90 -9.57 3.94
N PRO A 33 8.48 -8.82 4.98
CA PRO A 33 8.50 -9.34 6.35
C PRO A 33 7.55 -10.54 6.47
N GLN A 34 8.02 -11.65 7.02
CA GLN A 34 7.19 -12.84 7.22
C GLN A 34 7.39 -13.40 8.62
N LYS A 35 6.28 -13.60 9.34
CA LYS A 35 6.28 -14.16 10.68
C LYS A 35 6.26 -15.69 10.63
N MET A 36 7.11 -16.32 11.47
CA MET A 36 7.12 -17.75 11.70
C MET A 36 7.52 -18.01 13.15
N ASN A 37 6.76 -18.83 13.86
CA ASN A 37 7.02 -19.22 15.27
C ASN A 37 7.25 -18.00 16.20
N GLY A 38 6.43 -16.96 16.04
CA GLY A 38 6.50 -15.74 16.88
C GLY A 38 7.62 -14.78 16.53
N LYS A 39 8.51 -15.11 15.59
CA LYS A 39 9.59 -14.24 15.09
C LYS A 39 9.36 -13.83 13.64
N VAL A 40 9.90 -12.68 13.26
CA VAL A 40 9.82 -12.16 11.89
C VAL A 40 11.18 -12.26 11.22
N GLY A 41 11.18 -12.79 10.00
CA GLY A 41 12.29 -12.77 9.06
C GLY A 41 11.88 -12.03 7.80
N TYR A 42 12.61 -12.26 6.70
CA TYR A 42 12.25 -11.71 5.40
C TYR A 42 12.33 -12.77 4.32
N VAL A 43 11.30 -12.83 3.50
CA VAL A 43 11.21 -13.73 2.34
C VAL A 43 11.38 -12.95 1.03
N ASN A 44 11.83 -13.65 -0.01
CA ASN A 44 11.81 -13.17 -1.39
C ASN A 44 10.44 -13.46 -2.06
N HIS A 45 10.30 -13.10 -3.34
CA HIS A 45 9.07 -13.35 -4.13
C HIS A 45 8.76 -14.83 -4.35
N LYS A 46 9.70 -15.73 -4.05
CA LYS A 46 9.48 -17.19 -4.08
C LYS A 46 9.07 -17.74 -2.72
N ARG A 47 8.88 -16.89 -1.72
CA ARG A 47 8.58 -17.24 -0.33
C ARG A 47 9.73 -17.97 0.39
N GLU A 48 10.95 -17.82 -0.10
CA GLU A 48 12.15 -18.36 0.52
C GLU A 48 12.74 -17.35 1.50
N TYR A 49 13.10 -17.79 2.71
CA TYR A 49 13.73 -16.92 3.68
C TYR A 49 15.13 -16.50 3.23
N VAL A 50 15.31 -15.19 3.02
CA VAL A 50 16.61 -14.54 2.80
C VAL A 50 17.23 -14.13 4.13
N ILE A 51 16.39 -13.69 5.07
CA ILE A 51 16.77 -13.41 6.45
C ILE A 51 15.89 -14.29 7.33
N ALA A 52 16.52 -15.21 8.07
CA ALA A 52 15.80 -16.15 8.94
C ALA A 52 14.99 -15.40 10.02
N PRO A 53 13.83 -15.95 10.46
CA PRO A 53 13.02 -15.38 11.51
C PRO A 53 13.78 -15.25 12.83
N GLN A 54 14.04 -14.02 13.27
CA GLN A 54 14.81 -13.73 14.48
C GLN A 54 14.34 -12.47 15.22
N PHE A 55 13.63 -11.58 14.54
CA PHE A 55 13.19 -10.30 15.10
C PHE A 55 11.82 -10.44 15.77
N HIS A 56 11.53 -9.63 16.78
CA HIS A 56 10.20 -9.52 17.37
C HIS A 56 9.26 -8.70 16.49
N LEU A 57 9.82 -7.64 15.85
CA LEU A 57 9.14 -6.81 14.88
C LEU A 57 10.08 -6.57 13.70
N ALA A 58 9.52 -6.54 12.49
CA ALA A 58 10.24 -6.14 11.30
C ALA A 58 9.31 -5.37 10.35
N MET A 59 9.80 -4.25 9.84
CA MET A 59 9.09 -3.40 8.88
C MET A 59 9.63 -3.63 7.47
N PHE A 60 8.91 -3.18 6.46
CA PHE A 60 9.43 -3.15 5.08
C PHE A 60 10.71 -2.32 4.98
N PHE A 61 11.56 -2.65 4.01
CA PHE A 61 12.70 -1.82 3.61
C PHE A 61 12.17 -0.50 3.05
N ASN A 62 12.25 0.56 3.86
CA ASN A 62 11.67 1.85 3.54
C ASN A 62 12.47 3.00 4.17
N SER A 63 12.25 4.21 3.65
CA SER A 63 12.84 5.42 4.21
C SER A 63 12.38 5.65 5.65
N ASP A 64 13.32 6.07 6.50
CA ASP A 64 13.03 6.55 7.85
C ASP A 64 13.33 8.05 7.90
N CYS A 65 12.27 8.84 7.91
CA CYS A 65 12.44 10.29 7.82
C CYS A 65 12.99 10.92 9.11
N ASN A 66 12.81 10.28 10.27
CA ASN A 66 13.44 10.75 11.51
C ASN A 66 14.98 10.72 11.39
N LEU A 67 15.51 9.65 10.77
CA LEU A 67 16.93 9.55 10.49
C LEU A 67 17.37 10.40 9.30
N LEU A 68 16.57 10.45 8.21
CA LEU A 68 16.89 11.28 7.04
C LEU A 68 17.02 12.77 7.39
N ASN A 69 16.24 13.24 8.35
CA ASN A 69 16.26 14.63 8.82
C ASN A 69 17.22 14.84 10.00
N SER A 70 17.94 13.80 10.45
CA SER A 70 18.87 13.87 11.58
C SER A 70 19.96 14.90 11.36
N GLN A 71 20.33 15.63 12.42
CA GLN A 71 21.51 16.49 12.44
C GLN A 71 22.80 15.66 12.51
N ASN A 72 22.73 14.41 12.95
CA ASN A 72 23.86 13.49 12.95
C ASN A 72 24.05 12.88 11.55
N VAL A 73 25.06 13.37 10.82
CA VAL A 73 25.38 12.91 9.45
C VAL A 73 25.64 11.39 9.40
N LYS A 74 26.24 10.82 10.48
CA LYS A 74 26.50 9.37 10.56
C LYS A 74 25.21 8.57 10.68
N ALA A 75 24.19 9.07 11.38
CA ALA A 75 22.89 8.44 11.51
C ALA A 75 22.05 8.61 10.23
N LYS A 76 22.14 9.79 9.59
CA LYS A 76 21.35 10.17 8.40
C LYS A 76 21.42 9.15 7.27
N LYS A 77 22.58 8.56 7.00
CA LYS A 77 22.76 7.56 5.92
C LYS A 77 21.86 6.32 6.10
N PHE A 78 21.54 5.97 7.35
CA PHE A 78 20.70 4.81 7.66
C PHE A 78 19.20 5.09 7.54
N GLY A 79 18.80 6.34 7.30
CA GLY A 79 17.42 6.71 6.97
C GLY A 79 16.98 6.31 5.56
N SER A 80 17.87 5.83 4.68
CA SER A 80 17.55 5.48 3.30
C SER A 80 16.72 4.18 3.20
N PRO A 81 15.98 3.95 2.09
CA PRO A 81 15.17 2.75 1.90
C PRO A 81 15.99 1.47 1.66
N LYS A 82 17.32 1.56 1.68
CA LYS A 82 18.21 0.39 1.64
C LYS A 82 18.18 -0.43 2.92
N TYR A 83 17.58 0.11 3.98
CA TYR A 83 17.53 -0.47 5.30
C TYR A 83 16.09 -0.66 5.77
N ALA A 84 15.87 -1.68 6.60
CA ALA A 84 14.61 -1.92 7.29
C ALA A 84 14.75 -1.68 8.79
N THR A 85 13.68 -1.22 9.43
CA THR A 85 13.60 -1.17 10.89
C THR A 85 13.19 -2.54 11.42
N VAL A 86 13.93 -3.04 12.38
CA VAL A 86 13.61 -4.26 13.12
C VAL A 86 13.75 -4.02 14.63
N GLU A 87 13.07 -4.85 15.41
CA GLU A 87 13.21 -4.87 16.86
C GLU A 87 13.64 -6.26 17.34
N GLU A 88 14.63 -6.30 18.21
CA GLU A 88 15.07 -7.50 18.88
C GLU A 88 15.39 -7.15 20.34
N ASN A 89 14.80 -7.91 21.30
CA ASN A 89 14.97 -7.68 22.74
C ASN A 89 14.72 -6.21 23.14
N GLU A 90 13.61 -5.64 22.67
CA GLU A 90 13.18 -4.24 22.95
C GLU A 90 14.14 -3.16 22.41
N ILE A 91 15.09 -3.55 21.56
CA ILE A 91 16.04 -2.63 20.94
C ILE A 91 15.77 -2.56 19.46
N ALA A 92 15.55 -1.34 18.97
CA ALA A 92 15.35 -1.10 17.56
C ALA A 92 16.68 -0.92 16.81
N TYR A 93 16.75 -1.49 15.62
CA TYR A 93 17.90 -1.43 14.72
C TYR A 93 17.47 -1.13 13.29
N ARG A 94 18.38 -0.55 12.50
CA ARG A 94 18.31 -0.64 11.04
C ARG A 94 19.16 -1.80 10.59
N ILE A 95 18.62 -2.62 9.69
CA ILE A 95 19.35 -3.75 9.08
C ILE A 95 19.51 -3.53 7.58
N ASP A 96 20.56 -4.11 7.01
CA ASP A 96 20.73 -4.22 5.56
C ASP A 96 19.94 -5.43 4.98
N LYS A 97 19.94 -5.59 3.65
CA LYS A 97 19.26 -6.71 2.97
C LYS A 97 19.87 -8.09 3.24
N LYS A 98 21.00 -8.16 3.96
CA LYS A 98 21.62 -9.41 4.43
C LYS A 98 21.23 -9.73 5.88
N GLY A 99 20.51 -8.83 6.56
CA GLY A 99 20.13 -8.97 7.97
C GLY A 99 21.16 -8.44 8.96
N ASN A 100 22.25 -7.81 8.50
CA ASN A 100 23.24 -7.23 9.38
C ASN A 100 22.67 -5.98 10.07
N LYS A 101 22.83 -5.88 11.39
CA LYS A 101 22.49 -4.68 12.18
C LYS A 101 23.52 -3.61 11.90
N VAL A 102 23.15 -2.60 11.11
CA VAL A 102 24.05 -1.53 10.66
C VAL A 102 23.94 -0.25 11.47
N TYR A 103 22.84 -0.10 12.22
CA TYR A 103 22.60 1.06 13.08
C TYR A 103 21.68 0.67 14.24
N LYS A 104 22.06 1.04 15.48
CA LYS A 104 21.21 0.95 16.66
C LYS A 104 20.56 2.31 16.88
N TYR A 105 19.24 2.35 17.02
CA TYR A 105 18.52 3.59 17.22
C TYR A 105 18.97 4.32 18.49
N ASN A 106 19.17 5.64 18.35
CA ASN A 106 19.44 6.54 19.45
C ASN A 106 18.46 7.72 19.37
N LYS A 107 17.75 7.98 20.46
CA LYS A 107 16.76 9.08 20.54
C LYS A 107 17.35 10.46 20.19
N LYS A 108 18.65 10.66 20.46
CA LYS A 108 19.35 11.91 20.12
C LYS A 108 19.51 12.15 18.62
N ASP A 109 19.40 11.09 17.82
CA ASP A 109 19.55 11.17 16.37
C ASP A 109 18.19 11.41 15.65
N PHE A 110 17.08 11.39 16.39
CA PHE A 110 15.76 11.60 15.79
C PHE A 110 15.51 13.08 15.51
N ALA A 111 15.10 13.37 14.30
CA ALA A 111 14.60 14.67 13.92
C ALA A 111 13.09 14.61 13.70
N LYS A 112 12.47 15.80 13.71
CA LYS A 112 11.03 15.92 13.43
C LYS A 112 10.76 15.51 11.99
N CYS A 113 9.77 14.64 11.83
CA CYS A 113 9.30 14.15 10.55
C CYS A 113 7.96 14.79 10.22
N PRO A 114 7.76 15.34 9.01
CA PRO A 114 6.42 15.71 8.59
C PRO A 114 5.55 14.44 8.52
N SER A 115 4.26 14.58 8.77
CA SER A 115 3.35 13.45 8.64
C SER A 115 3.41 12.87 7.22
N MET A 116 3.71 11.58 7.10
CA MET A 116 3.63 10.86 5.83
C MET A 116 2.17 10.52 5.47
N ILE A 117 1.28 10.59 6.45
CA ILE A 117 -0.13 10.26 6.29
C ILE A 117 -0.83 11.50 5.71
N LYS A 118 -1.33 11.35 4.50
CA LYS A 118 -2.15 12.38 3.86
C LYS A 118 -3.57 12.31 4.41
N THR A 119 -4.21 13.45 4.61
CA THR A 119 -5.62 13.50 4.97
C THR A 119 -6.45 12.82 3.90
N GLN A 120 -7.17 11.76 4.26
CA GLN A 120 -8.02 11.02 3.33
C GLN A 120 -9.17 11.90 2.84
N LYS A 121 -9.43 11.83 1.53
CA LYS A 121 -10.55 12.53 0.88
C LYS A 121 -11.89 11.87 1.18
N TYR A 122 -11.87 10.57 1.40
CA TYR A 122 -13.07 9.76 1.64
C TYR A 122 -13.12 9.29 3.09
N LYS A 123 -14.33 8.99 3.57
CA LYS A 123 -14.57 8.33 4.86
C LYS A 123 -15.70 7.31 4.74
N ALA A 124 -15.63 6.27 5.56
CA ALA A 124 -16.77 5.38 5.77
C ALA A 124 -17.88 6.12 6.51
N TYR A 125 -19.12 5.87 6.11
CA TYR A 125 -20.31 6.41 6.74
C TYR A 125 -21.35 5.31 6.92
N ILE A 126 -21.92 5.23 8.12
CA ILE A 126 -22.93 4.21 8.46
C ILE A 126 -24.34 4.75 8.27
N MET A 127 -25.20 3.96 7.62
CA MET A 127 -26.63 4.22 7.51
C MET A 127 -27.38 2.89 7.55
N ASN A 128 -28.44 2.80 8.35
CA ASN A 128 -29.26 1.58 8.52
C ASN A 128 -28.44 0.32 8.86
N GLY A 129 -27.34 0.46 9.62
CA GLY A 129 -26.48 -0.64 10.03
C GLY A 129 -25.43 -1.08 9.00
N PHE A 130 -25.40 -0.49 7.81
CA PHE A 130 -24.42 -0.76 6.77
C PHE A 130 -23.51 0.45 6.51
N PHE A 131 -22.29 0.17 6.08
CA PHE A 131 -21.31 1.18 5.72
C PHE A 131 -21.30 1.43 4.21
N GLY A 132 -21.27 2.71 3.84
CA GLY A 132 -20.98 3.22 2.53
C GLY A 132 -19.75 4.14 2.55
N LEU A 133 -19.38 4.67 1.40
CA LEU A 133 -18.29 5.62 1.23
C LEU A 133 -18.84 7.00 0.87
N VAL A 134 -18.33 8.04 1.51
CA VAL A 134 -18.67 9.43 1.21
C VAL A 134 -17.41 10.25 1.02
N ASN A 135 -17.48 11.30 0.20
CA ASN A 135 -16.45 12.32 0.14
C ASN A 135 -16.59 13.24 1.37
N LYS A 136 -15.48 13.49 2.09
CA LYS A 136 -15.50 14.37 3.28
C LYS A 136 -15.96 15.79 2.97
N ASP A 137 -15.66 16.28 1.77
CA ASP A 137 -15.99 17.66 1.36
C ASP A 137 -17.46 17.82 0.95
N SER A 138 -18.17 16.69 0.68
CA SER A 138 -19.56 16.68 0.23
C SER A 138 -20.57 16.51 1.36
N ILE A 139 -20.11 16.35 2.61
CA ILE A 139 -21.00 16.09 3.73
C ILE A 139 -21.55 17.41 4.27
N ASN A 140 -22.69 17.83 3.76
CA ASN A 140 -23.62 18.66 4.51
C ASN A 140 -24.44 17.73 5.39
N GLU A 141 -24.41 17.97 6.72
CA GLU A 141 -25.17 17.19 7.69
C GLU A 141 -26.65 17.08 7.23
N GLY A 142 -27.08 15.88 6.91
CA GLY A 142 -28.44 15.57 6.49
C GLY A 142 -28.68 15.31 5.01
N ASN A 143 -27.69 15.45 4.12
CA ASN A 143 -27.88 15.20 2.69
C ASN A 143 -27.30 13.83 2.28
N TYR A 144 -28.10 12.79 2.42
CA TYR A 144 -27.72 11.38 2.13
C TYR A 144 -27.57 11.07 0.63
N LYS A 145 -27.62 12.08 -0.25
CA LYS A 145 -27.56 11.86 -1.72
C LYS A 145 -26.15 11.73 -2.26
N ASP A 146 -25.11 11.99 -1.45
CA ASP A 146 -23.73 12.11 -1.91
C ASP A 146 -22.87 10.89 -1.59
N PHE A 147 -23.44 9.70 -1.55
CA PHE A 147 -22.66 8.47 -1.41
C PHE A 147 -21.86 8.20 -2.70
N VAL A 148 -20.57 8.01 -2.56
CA VAL A 148 -19.68 7.48 -3.59
C VAL A 148 -19.91 5.98 -3.75
N ILE A 149 -20.08 5.27 -2.62
CA ILE A 149 -20.57 3.90 -2.56
C ILE A 149 -21.75 3.88 -1.59
N TYR A 150 -22.91 3.42 -2.06
CA TYR A 150 -24.10 3.32 -1.23
C TYR A 150 -23.90 2.31 -0.09
N PRO A 151 -24.48 2.52 1.12
CA PRO A 151 -24.33 1.63 2.25
C PRO A 151 -24.76 0.21 1.95
N GLN A 152 -23.81 -0.73 1.98
CA GLN A 152 -24.03 -2.14 1.68
C GLN A 152 -23.06 -3.09 2.36
N TYR A 153 -21.98 -2.57 2.95
CA TYR A 153 -20.94 -3.37 3.60
C TYR A 153 -21.14 -3.43 5.12
N GLN A 154 -20.80 -4.56 5.75
CA GLN A 154 -20.85 -4.72 7.19
C GLN A 154 -19.77 -3.86 7.90
N ARG A 155 -18.64 -3.63 7.24
CA ARG A 155 -17.57 -2.71 7.64
C ARG A 155 -16.91 -2.10 6.42
N LEU A 156 -16.32 -0.92 6.61
CA LEU A 156 -15.57 -0.20 5.59
C LEU A 156 -14.46 0.60 6.26
N HIS A 157 -13.22 0.45 5.76
CA HIS A 157 -12.06 1.20 6.25
C HIS A 157 -11.21 1.68 5.08
N VAL A 158 -11.03 3.00 4.98
CA VAL A 158 -10.17 3.62 3.94
C VAL A 158 -8.73 3.48 4.39
N MET A 159 -7.92 2.71 3.64
CA MET A 159 -6.53 2.46 3.96
C MET A 159 -5.67 3.72 3.78
N GLU A 160 -4.69 3.87 4.64
CA GLU A 160 -3.65 4.89 4.45
C GLU A 160 -2.83 4.58 3.19
N GLY A 161 -2.61 5.61 2.37
CA GLY A 161 -1.91 5.46 1.09
C GLY A 161 -1.47 6.79 0.50
N ASP A 162 -0.71 6.74 -0.59
CA ASP A 162 -0.18 7.92 -1.28
C ASP A 162 -1.24 8.61 -2.14
N ASP A 163 -2.16 7.81 -2.71
CA ASP A 163 -3.21 8.28 -3.60
C ASP A 163 -4.52 8.46 -2.85
N ILE A 164 -4.75 9.67 -2.35
CA ILE A 164 -5.99 10.02 -1.64
C ILE A 164 -7.22 10.10 -2.55
N ASN A 165 -7.02 10.18 -3.88
CA ASN A 165 -8.11 10.22 -4.86
C ASN A 165 -8.58 8.81 -5.25
N ASN A 166 -7.71 7.81 -5.16
CA ASN A 166 -8.02 6.41 -5.44
C ASN A 166 -7.53 5.51 -4.30
N PRO A 167 -8.14 5.63 -3.10
CA PRO A 167 -7.73 4.85 -1.96
C PRO A 167 -8.12 3.37 -2.14
N MET A 168 -7.34 2.49 -1.53
CA MET A 168 -7.75 1.12 -1.25
C MET A 168 -8.64 1.10 -0.01
N ILE A 169 -9.67 0.29 -0.03
CA ILE A 169 -10.70 0.25 0.99
C ILE A 169 -10.91 -1.20 1.42
N VAL A 170 -10.58 -1.50 2.67
CA VAL A 170 -10.93 -2.80 3.26
C VAL A 170 -12.43 -2.80 3.55
N ALA A 171 -13.13 -3.79 3.04
CA ALA A 171 -14.56 -3.96 3.23
C ALA A 171 -14.87 -5.35 3.79
N VAL A 172 -16.00 -5.47 4.49
CA VAL A 172 -16.52 -6.75 4.98
C VAL A 172 -17.90 -7.00 4.37
N GLN A 173 -18.03 -8.16 3.73
CA GLN A 173 -19.27 -8.64 3.15
C GLN A 173 -19.44 -10.12 3.49
N ASN A 174 -20.60 -10.52 3.96
CA ASN A 174 -20.90 -11.89 4.42
C ASN A 174 -19.87 -12.42 5.46
N ASN A 175 -19.45 -11.55 6.38
CA ASN A 175 -18.42 -11.80 7.41
C ASN A 175 -17.01 -12.12 6.85
N LEU A 176 -16.75 -11.90 5.58
CA LEU A 176 -15.45 -12.04 4.96
C LEU A 176 -14.88 -10.68 4.56
N PHE A 177 -13.57 -10.54 4.70
CA PHE A 177 -12.83 -9.36 4.34
C PHE A 177 -12.37 -9.43 2.89
N GLY A 178 -12.42 -8.29 2.22
CA GLY A 178 -11.85 -8.06 0.90
C GLY A 178 -11.37 -6.62 0.78
N VAL A 179 -10.83 -6.26 -0.38
CA VAL A 179 -10.42 -4.89 -0.69
C VAL A 179 -11.16 -4.45 -1.96
N ILE A 180 -11.69 -3.23 -1.90
CA ILE A 180 -12.36 -2.58 -3.03
C ILE A 180 -11.69 -1.25 -3.33
N ASP A 181 -11.89 -0.73 -4.53
CA ASP A 181 -11.58 0.65 -4.88
C ASP A 181 -12.73 1.60 -4.51
N LYS A 182 -12.57 2.90 -4.76
CA LYS A 182 -13.59 3.93 -4.48
C LYS A 182 -14.88 3.77 -5.30
N THR A 183 -14.88 2.98 -6.37
CA THR A 183 -16.08 2.70 -7.20
C THR A 183 -16.85 1.49 -6.70
N GLY A 184 -16.32 0.75 -5.73
CA GLY A 184 -16.86 -0.51 -5.25
C GLY A 184 -16.37 -1.73 -6.04
N LYS A 185 -15.44 -1.54 -7.00
CA LYS A 185 -14.84 -2.66 -7.73
C LYS A 185 -13.95 -3.46 -6.78
N THR A 186 -14.15 -4.77 -6.76
CA THR A 186 -13.33 -5.69 -5.97
C THR A 186 -11.91 -5.77 -6.54
N ILE A 187 -10.92 -5.49 -5.69
CA ILE A 187 -9.49 -5.63 -5.96
C ILE A 187 -9.00 -6.95 -5.34
N ILE A 188 -9.26 -7.16 -4.04
CA ILE A 188 -9.00 -8.42 -3.35
C ILE A 188 -10.34 -9.07 -3.04
N PRO A 189 -10.57 -10.34 -3.41
CA PRO A 189 -11.85 -11.02 -3.21
C PRO A 189 -12.20 -11.16 -1.72
N PHE A 190 -13.50 -11.26 -1.42
CA PHE A 190 -14.05 -11.44 -0.07
C PHE A 190 -13.90 -12.91 0.36
N ILE A 191 -12.68 -13.33 0.68
CA ILE A 191 -12.35 -14.71 1.06
C ILE A 191 -11.54 -14.81 2.35
N TYR A 192 -11.10 -13.68 2.91
CA TYR A 192 -10.26 -13.64 4.10
C TYR A 192 -11.09 -13.51 5.38
N SER A 193 -10.67 -14.18 6.45
CA SER A 193 -11.27 -14.01 7.78
C SER A 193 -10.84 -12.70 8.45
N ASP A 194 -9.67 -12.15 8.06
CA ASP A 194 -9.18 -10.86 8.55
C ASP A 194 -8.21 -10.20 7.55
N ILE A 195 -8.19 -8.87 7.55
CA ILE A 195 -7.18 -8.03 6.88
C ILE A 195 -6.72 -6.98 7.89
N LYS A 196 -5.40 -6.91 8.15
CA LYS A 196 -4.83 -5.95 9.10
C LYS A 196 -4.98 -4.51 8.60
N LEU A 197 -5.56 -3.66 9.46
CA LEU A 197 -5.67 -2.22 9.21
C LEU A 197 -4.39 -1.52 9.68
N ASN A 198 -3.30 -1.76 8.96
CA ASN A 198 -1.97 -1.23 9.27
C ASN A 198 -1.38 -0.49 8.06
N TYR A 199 -0.13 -0.07 8.17
CA TYR A 199 0.56 0.69 7.12
C TYR A 199 1.19 -0.18 6.02
N SER A 200 0.87 -1.46 5.93
CA SER A 200 1.46 -2.37 4.93
C SER A 200 1.17 -1.92 3.50
N TRP A 201 -0.04 -1.41 3.23
CA TRP A 201 -0.37 -0.82 1.94
C TRP A 201 0.46 0.45 1.65
N LEU A 202 0.59 1.36 2.62
CA LEU A 202 1.39 2.57 2.47
C LEU A 202 2.87 2.26 2.22
N LEU A 203 3.43 1.32 3.00
CA LEU A 203 4.87 1.03 3.02
C LEU A 203 5.32 0.01 1.97
N GLY A 204 4.49 -0.98 1.65
CA GLY A 204 4.87 -2.11 0.80
C GLY A 204 3.91 -2.37 -0.37
N LYS A 205 2.81 -1.62 -0.50
CA LYS A 205 1.74 -1.88 -1.48
C LYS A 205 1.20 -3.30 -1.39
N MET A 206 1.07 -3.78 -0.15
CA MET A 206 0.63 -5.13 0.18
C MET A 206 -0.41 -5.10 1.29
N PHE A 207 -1.26 -6.12 1.33
CA PHE A 207 -2.22 -6.33 2.39
C PHE A 207 -1.78 -7.51 3.25
N GLU A 208 -1.78 -7.35 4.56
CA GLU A 208 -1.55 -8.43 5.52
C GLU A 208 -2.88 -9.11 5.82
N VAL A 209 -3.06 -10.33 5.33
CA VAL A 209 -4.32 -11.06 5.31
C VAL A 209 -4.23 -12.38 6.07
N SER A 210 -5.38 -12.89 6.52
CA SER A 210 -5.48 -14.20 7.13
C SER A 210 -6.74 -14.93 6.65
N VAL A 211 -6.63 -16.24 6.42
CA VAL A 211 -7.75 -17.11 6.07
C VAL A 211 -8.43 -17.67 7.33
N ASP A 212 -7.68 -17.89 8.39
CA ASP A 212 -8.14 -18.54 9.63
C ASP A 212 -8.20 -17.61 10.85
N GLY A 213 -7.78 -16.34 10.69
CA GLY A 213 -7.68 -15.34 11.76
C GLY A 213 -6.49 -15.53 12.70
N LYS A 214 -5.58 -16.47 12.41
CA LYS A 214 -4.43 -16.81 13.26
C LYS A 214 -3.10 -16.55 12.55
N GLU A 215 -2.94 -17.11 11.36
CA GLU A 215 -1.75 -16.94 10.58
C GLU A 215 -1.95 -15.88 9.49
N TYR A 216 -0.98 -14.97 9.39
CA TYR A 216 -1.02 -13.84 8.46
C TYR A 216 0.12 -13.93 7.46
N PHE A 217 -0.20 -13.54 6.22
CA PHE A 217 0.75 -13.43 5.12
C PHE A 217 0.41 -12.21 4.27
N TYR A 218 1.28 -11.83 3.36
CA TYR A 218 1.05 -10.68 2.50
C TYR A 218 0.52 -11.09 1.14
N VAL A 219 -0.41 -10.28 0.61
CA VAL A 219 -0.86 -10.34 -0.79
C VAL A 219 -0.70 -8.99 -1.45
N ASP A 220 -0.41 -8.97 -2.75
CA ASP A 220 -0.40 -7.76 -3.56
C ASP A 220 -1.81 -7.41 -4.08
N GLU A 221 -1.92 -6.35 -4.88
CA GLU A 221 -3.19 -5.91 -5.50
C GLU A 221 -3.79 -6.92 -6.50
N ASN A 222 -3.01 -7.90 -6.95
CA ASN A 222 -3.47 -9.00 -7.81
C ASN A 222 -3.83 -10.26 -7.00
N ASN A 223 -3.86 -10.15 -5.68
CA ASN A 223 -4.09 -11.26 -4.75
C ASN A 223 -3.03 -12.37 -4.83
N MET A 224 -1.81 -12.04 -5.26
CA MET A 224 -0.68 -12.96 -5.24
C MET A 224 -0.09 -13.01 -3.84
N ALA A 225 0.03 -14.22 -3.27
CA ALA A 225 0.52 -14.44 -1.91
C ALA A 225 2.06 -14.53 -1.87
N TYR A 226 2.63 -14.01 -0.77
CA TYR A 226 4.07 -13.97 -0.47
C TYR A 226 4.36 -14.47 0.93
#